data_23d017343d3571618fdecab52f7b884b
#
_entry.id   23d017343d3571618fdecab52f7b884b
#
_cell.length_a   1.000
_cell.length_b   1.000
_cell.length_c   1.000
_cell.angle_alpha   90.00
_cell.angle_beta   90.00
_cell.angle_gamma   90.00
#
_symmetry.space_group_name_H-M   'P 1'
#
loop_
_entity.id
_entity.type
_entity.pdbx_description
1 polymer ?
#
loop_
_entity_poly.entity_id
_entity_poly.type
_entity_poly.pdbx_seq_one_letter_code
_entity_poly.pdbx_strand_id
1 'polypeptide(L)'
;MSFRHIGQCVLLWLGGFCAFSCSVKEDRSDCPCSLALDLREVPSAVPEDAFPVRWHLSQGAWSDTGLLSKEDCETGVFHVAMPRGGAQVYAVTGDDGMFNAGLEIEPGHGCPPVRLWTAAIDARGENAQATVRLRKMYCRLTIRLTGTPASRPYRFVLEGGVSGYDTSGYPVPGFFRCRPDPSPGQAGKTDWTACLPRQRDDSLLLHICDLNAGEETPPLRTFALGQIIAAAGYDWTAADLEDLTLDLDFAASTLILGTDRWTRTLSFEIIL
;
A
#
# COMPACT_ATOMS: atom_id res chain seq x y z
N MET A 1 64.68 9.17 64.86
CA MET A 1 63.86 10.13 64.13
C MET A 1 62.94 9.35 63.17
N SER A 2 61.66 9.57 63.35
CA SER A 2 60.60 8.60 63.01
C SER A 2 60.13 8.66 61.53
N PHE A 3 60.14 7.51 60.86
CA PHE A 3 59.65 7.31 59.47
C PHE A 3 58.14 7.31 59.35
N ARG A 4 57.41 7.81 60.33
CA ARG A 4 55.90 7.69 60.36
C ARG A 4 55.15 8.85 59.74
N HIS A 5 55.78 9.94 59.37
CA HIS A 5 55.08 11.13 58.85
C HIS A 5 55.08 11.31 57.30
N ILE A 6 55.84 10.49 56.57
CA ILE A 6 55.89 10.62 55.09
C ILE A 6 54.73 9.84 54.44
N GLY A 7 54.19 8.81 55.11
CA GLY A 7 53.09 8.00 54.54
C GLY A 7 51.74 8.69 54.53
N GLN A 8 51.47 9.67 55.40
CA GLN A 8 50.16 10.32 55.50
C GLN A 8 49.97 11.47 54.49
N CYS A 9 51.01 12.10 54.01
CA CYS A 9 50.92 13.16 53.02
C CYS A 9 50.67 12.61 51.58
N VAL A 10 51.17 11.39 51.28
CA VAL A 10 51.02 10.80 49.94
C VAL A 10 49.62 10.23 49.77
N LEU A 11 48.97 9.75 50.83
CA LEU A 11 47.57 9.27 50.76
C LEU A 11 46.54 10.41 50.60
N LEU A 12 46.82 11.60 51.07
CA LEU A 12 45.96 12.77 50.93
C LEU A 12 46.03 13.38 49.49
N TRP A 13 47.14 13.18 48.79
CA TRP A 13 47.29 13.66 47.40
C TRP A 13 46.68 12.74 46.39
N LEU A 14 46.58 11.44 46.62
CA LEU A 14 45.90 10.47 45.75
C LEU A 14 44.35 10.49 45.87
N GLY A 15 43.82 10.94 47.03
CA GLY A 15 42.39 11.11 47.25
C GLY A 15 41.76 12.33 46.59
N GLY A 16 42.59 13.36 46.25
CA GLY A 16 42.11 14.62 45.65
C GLY A 16 41.88 14.59 44.14
N PHE A 17 42.42 13.59 43.41
CA PHE A 17 42.32 13.53 41.95
C PHE A 17 41.06 12.82 41.43
N CYS A 18 40.32 12.14 42.29
CA CYS A 18 39.08 11.43 41.88
C CYS A 18 37.79 12.29 41.91
N ALA A 19 37.89 13.57 42.34
CA ALA A 19 36.70 14.41 42.52
C ALA A 19 36.37 15.38 41.34
N PHE A 20 37.22 15.41 40.31
CA PHE A 20 36.94 16.20 39.11
C PHE A 20 36.58 15.30 37.90
N SER A 21 35.67 14.35 38.12
CA SER A 21 34.91 13.82 37.00
C SER A 21 33.89 14.91 36.62
N CYS A 22 34.33 15.92 35.91
CA CYS A 22 33.41 16.76 35.14
C CYS A 22 32.70 15.86 34.16
N SER A 23 31.49 15.43 34.47
CA SER A 23 30.57 14.98 33.45
C SER A 23 30.26 16.20 32.58
N VAL A 24 31.07 16.44 31.56
CA VAL A 24 30.69 17.33 30.48
C VAL A 24 29.46 16.71 29.87
N LYS A 25 28.27 17.19 30.26
CA LYS A 25 27.05 16.90 29.51
C LYS A 25 27.25 17.61 28.17
N GLU A 26 27.70 16.84 27.19
CA GLU A 26 27.66 17.31 25.80
C GLU A 26 26.22 17.73 25.50
N ASP A 27 26.04 18.97 25.08
CA ASP A 27 24.76 19.39 24.51
C ASP A 27 24.61 18.68 23.15
N ARG A 28 23.74 17.69 23.11
CA ARG A 28 23.44 16.91 21.89
C ARG A 28 22.14 17.34 21.24
N SER A 29 21.62 18.52 21.58
CA SER A 29 20.37 19.03 21.00
C SER A 29 20.42 19.12 19.47
N ASP A 30 21.62 19.43 18.92
CA ASP A 30 21.85 19.57 17.48
C ASP A 30 22.23 18.26 16.79
N CYS A 31 22.43 17.15 17.54
CA CYS A 31 22.71 15.86 16.93
C CYS A 31 21.46 15.32 16.23
N PRO A 32 21.60 14.74 15.02
CA PRO A 32 20.47 14.13 14.33
C PRO A 32 19.91 12.94 15.12
N CYS A 33 18.64 12.61 14.87
CA CYS A 33 18.04 11.35 15.29
C CYS A 33 18.43 10.26 14.29
N SER A 34 18.81 9.08 14.78
CA SER A 34 18.96 7.87 13.97
C SER A 34 17.63 7.13 13.93
N LEU A 35 16.94 7.16 12.81
CA LEU A 35 15.71 6.37 12.59
C LEU A 35 16.09 4.99 12.05
N ALA A 36 15.69 3.94 12.77
CA ALA A 36 15.77 2.55 12.33
C ALA A 36 14.42 2.10 11.75
N LEU A 37 14.37 1.77 10.48
CA LEU A 37 13.22 1.15 9.83
C LEU A 37 13.40 -0.37 9.84
N ASP A 38 12.52 -1.07 10.55
CA ASP A 38 12.48 -2.53 10.57
C ASP A 38 11.76 -3.03 9.31
N LEU A 39 12.51 -3.69 8.43
CA LEU A 39 12.06 -4.15 7.11
C LEU A 39 11.80 -5.66 7.05
N ARG A 40 11.89 -6.41 8.15
CA ARG A 40 11.84 -7.88 8.17
C ARG A 40 10.55 -8.45 7.57
N GLU A 41 9.45 -7.72 7.61
CA GLU A 41 8.17 -8.16 7.03
C GLU A 41 8.07 -7.83 5.52
N VAL A 42 8.90 -6.93 4.99
CA VAL A 42 8.82 -6.43 3.61
C VAL A 42 9.07 -7.51 2.55
N PRO A 43 10.14 -8.34 2.63
CA PRO A 43 10.42 -9.34 1.60
C PRO A 43 9.30 -10.38 1.41
N SER A 44 8.58 -10.71 2.48
CA SER A 44 7.44 -11.64 2.41
C SER A 44 6.15 -11.00 1.92
N ALA A 45 6.02 -9.68 2.08
CA ALA A 45 4.82 -8.93 1.70
C ALA A 45 4.85 -8.44 0.24
N VAL A 46 6.04 -8.30 -0.36
CA VAL A 46 6.24 -7.65 -1.66
C VAL A 46 6.62 -8.69 -2.72
N PRO A 47 5.86 -8.81 -3.82
CA PRO A 47 6.27 -9.62 -4.97
C PRO A 47 7.61 -9.15 -5.54
N GLU A 48 8.37 -10.05 -6.14
CA GLU A 48 9.72 -9.76 -6.64
C GLU A 48 9.74 -8.68 -7.72
N ASP A 49 8.74 -8.67 -8.58
CA ASP A 49 8.53 -7.70 -9.66
C ASP A 49 8.04 -6.32 -9.18
N ALA A 50 7.67 -6.20 -7.90
CA ALA A 50 7.22 -4.93 -7.31
C ALA A 50 8.33 -4.16 -6.56
N PHE A 51 9.58 -4.67 -6.54
CA PHE A 51 10.74 -3.91 -6.07
C PHE A 51 11.24 -2.95 -7.16
N PRO A 52 11.90 -1.84 -6.78
CA PRO A 52 12.30 -1.44 -5.44
C PRO A 52 11.16 -0.84 -4.61
N VAL A 53 11.32 -0.82 -3.30
CA VAL A 53 10.48 -0.05 -2.37
C VAL A 53 11.00 1.38 -2.33
N ARG A 54 10.18 2.34 -2.70
CA ARG A 54 10.49 3.77 -2.51
C ARG A 54 10.11 4.18 -1.10
N TRP A 55 10.98 4.90 -0.42
CA TRP A 55 10.67 5.53 0.85
C TRP A 55 10.82 7.05 0.76
N HIS A 56 10.05 7.75 1.56
CA HIS A 56 10.13 9.19 1.72
C HIS A 56 9.93 9.55 3.18
N LEU A 57 10.77 10.46 3.67
CA LEU A 57 10.73 10.99 5.02
C LEU A 57 10.64 12.51 4.93
N SER A 58 9.72 13.12 5.69
CA SER A 58 9.53 14.56 5.68
C SER A 58 9.31 15.12 7.09
N GLN A 59 9.90 16.30 7.34
CA GLN A 59 9.77 17.05 8.58
C GLN A 59 9.86 18.55 8.32
N GLY A 60 8.75 19.25 8.34
CA GLY A 60 8.71 20.67 7.99
C GLY A 60 9.21 20.90 6.56
N ALA A 61 10.29 21.67 6.41
CA ALA A 61 10.92 21.94 5.12
C ALA A 61 12.01 20.91 4.74
N TRP A 62 12.38 20.01 5.65
CA TRP A 62 13.35 18.96 5.38
C TRP A 62 12.68 17.72 4.83
N SER A 63 13.29 17.10 3.83
CA SER A 63 12.85 15.81 3.32
C SER A 63 14.02 15.00 2.80
N ASP A 64 13.88 13.68 2.85
CA ASP A 64 14.80 12.71 2.27
C ASP A 64 14.02 11.58 1.62
N THR A 65 14.59 10.96 0.58
CA THR A 65 13.94 9.90 -0.18
C THR A 65 14.97 8.94 -0.76
N GLY A 66 14.56 7.71 -0.96
CA GLY A 66 15.43 6.71 -1.58
C GLY A 66 14.66 5.48 -2.04
N LEU A 67 15.44 4.53 -2.55
CA LEU A 67 14.96 3.24 -3.00
C LEU A 67 15.62 2.14 -2.18
N LEU A 68 14.87 1.14 -1.78
CA LEU A 68 15.33 -0.06 -1.13
C LEU A 68 15.17 -1.22 -2.11
N SER A 69 16.27 -1.85 -2.47
CA SER A 69 16.25 -3.09 -3.24
C SER A 69 15.71 -4.25 -2.39
N LYS A 70 15.49 -5.39 -2.99
CA LYS A 70 15.13 -6.60 -2.26
C LYS A 70 16.21 -6.98 -1.25
N GLU A 71 17.48 -6.91 -1.67
CA GLU A 71 18.65 -7.19 -0.84
C GLU A 71 18.74 -6.24 0.37
N ASP A 72 18.45 -4.94 0.18
CA ASP A 72 18.40 -3.98 1.29
C ASP A 72 17.33 -4.38 2.30
N CYS A 73 16.16 -4.81 1.83
CA CYS A 73 15.08 -5.27 2.72
C CYS A 73 15.41 -6.57 3.44
N GLU A 74 16.17 -7.48 2.82
CA GLU A 74 16.62 -8.74 3.41
C GLU A 74 17.64 -8.52 4.55
N THR A 75 18.34 -7.36 4.60
CA THR A 75 19.19 -7.01 5.75
C THR A 75 18.39 -6.81 7.05
N GLY A 76 17.09 -6.57 6.91
CA GLY A 76 16.11 -6.50 7.99
C GLY A 76 16.00 -5.15 8.70
N VAL A 77 17.01 -4.28 8.64
CA VAL A 77 16.96 -2.94 9.26
C VAL A 77 17.68 -1.92 8.39
N PHE A 78 17.02 -0.79 8.12
CA PHE A 78 17.58 0.33 7.39
C PHE A 78 17.65 1.57 8.28
N HIS A 79 18.80 2.25 8.30
CA HIS A 79 19.04 3.42 9.14
C HIS A 79 19.07 4.71 8.32
N VAL A 80 18.35 5.73 8.79
CA VAL A 80 18.33 7.08 8.22
C VAL A 80 18.64 8.10 9.30
N ALA A 81 19.56 9.03 9.03
CA ALA A 81 19.79 10.17 9.89
C ALA A 81 18.82 11.30 9.52
N MET A 82 18.11 11.86 10.50
CA MET A 82 17.11 12.91 10.29
C MET A 82 17.19 13.98 11.38
N PRO A 83 16.70 15.21 11.14
CA PRO A 83 16.57 16.22 12.20
C PRO A 83 15.66 15.70 13.33
N ARG A 84 15.89 16.18 14.56
CA ARG A 84 15.01 15.84 15.68
C ARG A 84 13.65 16.51 15.55
N GLY A 85 12.58 15.78 15.88
CA GLY A 85 11.20 16.31 15.89
C GLY A 85 10.15 15.28 15.49
N GLY A 86 8.96 15.77 15.13
CA GLY A 86 7.93 14.92 14.54
C GLY A 86 8.12 14.84 13.03
N ALA A 87 8.07 13.64 12.47
CA ALA A 87 8.21 13.41 11.03
C ALA A 87 7.10 12.51 10.49
N GLN A 88 6.88 12.59 9.19
CA GLN A 88 6.07 11.65 8.44
C GLN A 88 6.98 10.78 7.57
N VAL A 89 6.71 9.50 7.54
CA VAL A 89 7.38 8.56 6.64
C VAL A 89 6.35 7.78 5.86
N TYR A 90 6.64 7.50 4.61
CA TYR A 90 5.93 6.48 3.86
C TYR A 90 6.91 5.59 3.10
N ALA A 91 6.46 4.37 2.82
CA ALA A 91 7.12 3.44 1.92
C ALA A 91 6.08 2.90 0.93
N VAL A 92 6.44 2.83 -0.34
CA VAL A 92 5.53 2.43 -1.41
C VAL A 92 6.24 1.55 -2.45
N THR A 93 5.50 0.58 -3.02
CA THR A 93 5.95 -0.24 -4.16
C THR A 93 5.04 -0.04 -5.34
N GLY A 94 5.53 -0.34 -6.55
CA GLY A 94 4.70 -0.29 -7.77
C GLY A 94 4.31 1.14 -8.19
N ASP A 95 5.04 2.14 -7.70
CA ASP A 95 4.84 3.55 -8.02
C ASP A 95 6.00 4.09 -8.85
N ASP A 96 5.70 4.75 -9.96
CA ASP A 96 6.68 5.35 -10.87
C ASP A 96 7.28 6.68 -10.37
N GLY A 97 7.05 7.04 -9.11
CA GLY A 97 7.59 8.24 -8.47
C GLY A 97 6.58 9.35 -8.20
N MET A 98 5.30 9.08 -8.34
CA MET A 98 4.23 10.09 -8.23
C MET A 98 3.65 10.27 -6.81
N PHE A 99 4.08 9.46 -5.82
CA PHE A 99 3.46 9.45 -4.48
C PHE A 99 3.77 10.68 -3.60
N ASN A 100 4.59 11.62 -4.04
CA ASN A 100 4.95 12.82 -3.24
C ASN A 100 3.75 13.70 -2.84
N ALA A 101 2.65 13.62 -3.58
CA ALA A 101 1.40 14.34 -3.33
C ALA A 101 0.18 13.42 -3.12
N GLY A 102 0.41 12.11 -2.98
CA GLY A 102 -0.62 11.07 -3.07
C GLY A 102 -0.57 10.35 -4.41
N LEU A 103 -1.36 9.31 -4.56
CA LEU A 103 -1.52 8.55 -5.80
C LEU A 103 -2.80 8.98 -6.50
N GLU A 104 -2.70 9.50 -7.71
CA GLU A 104 -3.83 9.77 -8.60
C GLU A 104 -3.96 8.64 -9.63
N ILE A 105 -5.18 8.12 -9.80
CA ILE A 105 -5.48 7.12 -10.83
C ILE A 105 -5.89 7.86 -12.10
N GLU A 106 -5.11 7.70 -13.15
CA GLU A 106 -5.40 8.33 -14.43
C GLU A 106 -6.74 7.83 -15.00
N PRO A 107 -7.58 8.74 -15.53
CA PRO A 107 -8.83 8.36 -16.17
C PRO A 107 -8.61 7.33 -17.29
N GLY A 108 -9.39 6.26 -17.27
CA GLY A 108 -9.27 5.17 -18.24
C GLY A 108 -8.34 4.04 -17.84
N HIS A 109 -7.54 4.21 -16.79
CA HIS A 109 -6.61 3.20 -16.28
C HIS A 109 -7.14 2.55 -14.99
N GLY A 110 -6.69 1.32 -14.73
CA GLY A 110 -6.89 0.66 -13.46
C GLY A 110 -6.02 1.28 -12.35
N CYS A 111 -6.36 1.00 -11.10
CA CYS A 111 -5.49 1.36 -9.98
C CYS A 111 -4.12 0.70 -10.16
N PRO A 112 -3.01 1.42 -10.05
CA PRO A 112 -1.69 0.80 -10.03
C PRO A 112 -1.60 -0.25 -8.91
N PRO A 113 -0.88 -1.36 -9.10
CA PRO A 113 -0.76 -2.43 -8.10
C PRO A 113 0.17 -2.03 -6.96
N VAL A 114 -0.15 -0.95 -6.26
CA VAL A 114 0.68 -0.37 -5.19
C VAL A 114 0.47 -1.05 -3.84
N ARG A 115 1.56 -1.15 -3.08
CA ARG A 115 1.54 -1.41 -1.64
C ARG A 115 2.10 -0.21 -0.93
N LEU A 116 1.48 0.17 0.18
CA LEU A 116 1.77 1.41 0.90
C LEU A 116 1.86 1.15 2.40
N TRP A 117 2.79 1.82 3.03
CA TRP A 117 2.87 1.99 4.48
C TRP A 117 3.15 3.45 4.80
N THR A 118 2.47 3.99 5.82
CA THR A 118 2.71 5.35 6.31
C THR A 118 2.75 5.35 7.83
N ALA A 119 3.56 6.22 8.42
CA ALA A 119 3.61 6.42 9.86
C ALA A 119 4.07 7.83 10.23
N ALA A 120 3.54 8.31 11.37
CA ALA A 120 4.10 9.46 12.07
C ALA A 120 5.20 8.97 13.02
N ILE A 121 6.38 9.59 12.96
CA ILE A 121 7.55 9.22 13.76
C ILE A 121 7.83 10.31 14.79
N ASP A 122 7.97 9.93 16.05
CA ASP A 122 8.52 10.82 17.09
C ASP A 122 10.05 10.64 17.15
N ALA A 123 10.76 11.53 16.49
CA ALA A 123 12.22 11.55 16.42
C ALA A 123 12.84 12.64 17.33
N ARG A 124 12.20 13.02 18.43
CA ARG A 124 12.77 14.02 19.37
C ARG A 124 14.00 13.49 20.13
N GLY A 125 14.09 12.18 20.27
CA GLY A 125 15.25 11.50 20.87
C GLY A 125 16.44 11.35 19.92
N GLU A 126 17.50 10.71 20.39
CA GLU A 126 18.67 10.35 19.57
C GLU A 126 18.39 9.18 18.64
N ASN A 127 17.43 8.32 19.02
CA ASN A 127 17.03 7.14 18.26
C ASN A 127 15.50 7.08 18.17
N ALA A 128 15.02 6.66 17.00
CA ALA A 128 13.63 6.33 16.74
C ALA A 128 13.57 5.00 16.00
N GLN A 129 12.44 4.30 16.09
CA GLN A 129 12.24 3.03 15.40
C GLN A 129 10.83 2.94 14.87
N ALA A 130 10.67 2.35 13.68
CA ALA A 130 9.37 2.02 13.11
C ALA A 130 9.44 0.70 12.33
N THR A 131 8.36 -0.08 12.37
CA THR A 131 8.23 -1.31 11.57
C THR A 131 7.47 -1.01 10.30
N VAL A 132 8.06 -1.31 9.16
CA VAL A 132 7.45 -1.12 7.83
C VAL A 132 6.55 -2.31 7.51
N ARG A 133 5.24 -2.03 7.35
CA ARG A 133 4.21 -3.02 7.03
C ARG A 133 3.45 -2.57 5.79
N LEU A 134 3.97 -2.92 4.64
CA LEU A 134 3.38 -2.58 3.35
C LEU A 134 2.03 -3.29 3.18
N ARG A 135 0.96 -2.52 3.00
CA ARG A 135 -0.41 -3.00 2.81
C ARG A 135 -0.79 -2.95 1.35
N LYS A 136 -1.48 -3.98 0.88
CA LYS A 136 -2.02 -4.04 -0.47
C LYS A 136 -3.21 -3.07 -0.62
N MET A 137 -3.05 -2.02 -1.44
CA MET A 137 -4.02 -0.94 -1.60
C MET A 137 -5.01 -1.19 -2.73
N TYR A 138 -4.85 -2.22 -3.51
CA TYR A 138 -5.70 -2.57 -4.65
C TYR A 138 -6.31 -3.95 -4.49
N CYS A 139 -7.45 -4.16 -5.14
CA CYS A 139 -8.08 -5.46 -5.35
C CYS A 139 -7.97 -5.80 -6.83
N ARG A 140 -7.40 -6.96 -7.18
CA ARG A 140 -7.45 -7.45 -8.56
C ARG A 140 -8.78 -8.14 -8.78
N LEU A 141 -9.59 -7.59 -9.69
CA LEU A 141 -10.83 -8.22 -10.14
C LEU A 141 -10.56 -9.00 -11.41
N THR A 142 -10.90 -10.30 -11.42
CA THR A 142 -10.91 -11.16 -12.60
C THR A 142 -12.34 -11.44 -13.01
N ILE A 143 -12.70 -11.07 -14.23
CA ILE A 143 -14.03 -11.32 -14.80
C ILE A 143 -13.92 -12.47 -15.80
N ARG A 144 -14.75 -13.49 -15.63
CA ARG A 144 -14.86 -14.65 -16.52
C ARG A 144 -16.25 -14.74 -17.12
N LEU A 145 -16.30 -15.01 -18.41
CA LEU A 145 -17.59 -15.21 -19.11
C LEU A 145 -17.78 -16.65 -19.50
N THR A 146 -18.99 -17.15 -19.26
CA THR A 146 -19.47 -18.45 -19.73
C THR A 146 -20.85 -18.31 -20.37
N GLY A 147 -21.23 -19.29 -21.18
CA GLY A 147 -22.55 -19.32 -21.80
C GLY A 147 -22.83 -18.21 -22.82
N THR A 148 -21.82 -17.52 -23.32
CA THR A 148 -21.98 -16.44 -24.29
C THR A 148 -22.12 -16.98 -25.71
N PRO A 149 -23.00 -16.38 -26.56
CA PRO A 149 -22.97 -16.63 -28.00
C PRO A 149 -21.59 -16.26 -28.57
N ALA A 150 -20.98 -17.17 -29.33
CA ALA A 150 -19.65 -16.93 -29.97
C ALA A 150 -19.64 -15.71 -30.91
N SER A 151 -20.78 -15.15 -31.28
CA SER A 151 -20.95 -14.07 -32.23
C SER A 151 -20.95 -12.65 -31.62
N ARG A 152 -20.94 -12.52 -30.29
CA ARG A 152 -20.96 -11.18 -29.64
C ARG A 152 -19.75 -10.97 -28.76
N PRO A 153 -18.74 -10.22 -29.23
CA PRO A 153 -17.64 -9.78 -28.39
C PRO A 153 -18.10 -8.70 -27.39
N TYR A 154 -17.74 -8.84 -26.15
CA TYR A 154 -18.08 -7.90 -25.07
C TYR A 154 -16.91 -7.06 -24.63
N ARG A 155 -17.19 -5.85 -24.18
CA ARG A 155 -16.27 -4.93 -23.52
C ARG A 155 -16.82 -4.64 -22.12
N PHE A 156 -15.93 -4.61 -21.15
CA PHE A 156 -16.26 -4.25 -19.78
C PHE A 156 -15.75 -2.84 -19.48
N VAL A 157 -16.52 -2.12 -18.63
CA VAL A 157 -16.13 -0.84 -18.06
C VAL A 157 -16.49 -0.86 -16.59
N LEU A 158 -15.55 -0.49 -15.74
CA LEU A 158 -15.72 -0.33 -14.30
C LEU A 158 -15.73 1.15 -13.97
N GLU A 159 -16.70 1.57 -13.16
CA GLU A 159 -16.83 2.96 -12.68
C GLU A 159 -17.02 2.97 -11.18
N GLY A 160 -16.38 3.93 -10.47
CA GLY A 160 -16.46 4.04 -9.02
C GLY A 160 -16.17 5.44 -8.49
N GLY A 161 -16.25 5.60 -7.17
CA GLY A 161 -16.17 6.87 -6.47
C GLY A 161 -14.81 7.21 -5.85
N VAL A 162 -13.71 6.54 -6.25
CA VAL A 162 -12.37 6.74 -5.69
C VAL A 162 -11.37 7.01 -6.81
N SER A 163 -10.76 8.20 -6.81
CA SER A 163 -9.78 8.63 -7.83
C SER A 163 -8.33 8.43 -7.43
N GLY A 164 -8.04 7.89 -6.23
CA GLY A 164 -6.67 7.70 -5.78
C GLY A 164 -6.53 7.57 -4.27
N TYR A 165 -5.33 7.89 -3.78
CA TYR A 165 -4.98 7.86 -2.35
C TYR A 165 -4.25 9.14 -1.95
N ASP A 166 -4.53 9.65 -0.75
CA ASP A 166 -3.73 10.72 -0.17
C ASP A 166 -2.38 10.19 0.38
N THR A 167 -1.53 11.08 0.86
CA THR A 167 -0.20 10.74 1.43
C THR A 167 -0.28 9.88 2.69
N SER A 168 -1.45 9.78 3.32
CA SER A 168 -1.70 8.90 4.46
C SER A 168 -2.28 7.54 4.05
N GLY A 169 -2.52 7.33 2.74
CA GLY A 169 -3.08 6.11 2.19
C GLY A 169 -4.60 6.01 2.29
N TYR A 170 -5.30 7.12 2.57
CA TYR A 170 -6.76 7.12 2.54
C TYR A 170 -7.28 7.30 1.12
N PRO A 171 -8.35 6.57 0.74
CA PRO A 171 -8.98 6.74 -0.55
C PRO A 171 -9.53 8.16 -0.75
N VAL A 172 -9.15 8.80 -1.84
CA VAL A 172 -9.62 10.15 -2.22
C VAL A 172 -10.92 10.02 -3.01
N PRO A 173 -11.99 10.75 -2.60
CA PRO A 173 -13.23 10.79 -3.39
C PRO A 173 -12.97 11.39 -4.77
N GLY A 174 -13.53 10.75 -5.81
CA GLY A 174 -13.38 11.21 -7.17
C GLY A 174 -13.89 10.17 -8.16
N PHE A 175 -13.90 10.51 -9.44
CA PHE A 175 -14.37 9.61 -10.47
C PHE A 175 -13.25 8.63 -10.86
N PHE A 176 -13.57 7.34 -10.83
CA PHE A 176 -12.74 6.25 -11.32
C PHE A 176 -13.45 5.57 -12.49
N ARG A 177 -12.73 5.36 -13.57
CA ARG A 177 -13.21 4.60 -14.71
C ARG A 177 -12.05 3.85 -15.33
N CYS A 178 -12.20 2.53 -15.51
CA CYS A 178 -11.22 1.74 -16.23
C CYS A 178 -11.85 0.68 -17.10
N ARG A 179 -11.05 0.15 -18.04
CA ARG A 179 -11.38 -1.01 -18.85
C ARG A 179 -10.53 -2.18 -18.40
N PRO A 180 -11.14 -3.28 -17.95
CA PRO A 180 -10.39 -4.50 -17.69
C PRO A 180 -9.63 -4.98 -18.91
N ASP A 181 -8.37 -5.38 -18.73
CA ASP A 181 -7.52 -5.91 -19.77
C ASP A 181 -7.83 -7.39 -20.03
N PRO A 182 -7.91 -7.81 -21.31
CA PRO A 182 -8.05 -9.22 -21.63
C PRO A 182 -6.76 -9.97 -21.30
N SER A 183 -6.90 -11.12 -20.68
CA SER A 183 -5.81 -12.02 -20.34
C SER A 183 -6.13 -13.46 -20.71
N PRO A 184 -5.15 -14.31 -20.97
CA PRO A 184 -5.39 -15.75 -21.20
C PRO A 184 -6.07 -16.38 -19.98
N GLY A 185 -7.26 -16.90 -20.16
CA GLY A 185 -8.02 -17.60 -19.14
C GLY A 185 -7.83 -19.12 -19.21
N GLN A 186 -8.52 -19.84 -18.32
CA GLN A 186 -8.48 -21.29 -18.31
C GLN A 186 -9.20 -21.88 -19.56
N ALA A 187 -8.72 -23.03 -20.03
CA ALA A 187 -9.31 -23.78 -21.15
C ALA A 187 -9.44 -22.96 -22.45
N GLY A 188 -8.51 -22.04 -22.73
CA GLY A 188 -8.50 -21.23 -23.95
C GLY A 188 -9.56 -20.14 -24.01
N LYS A 189 -10.19 -19.83 -22.88
CA LYS A 189 -11.10 -18.67 -22.71
C LYS A 189 -10.32 -17.39 -22.47
N THR A 190 -10.97 -16.26 -22.61
CA THR A 190 -10.42 -14.95 -22.23
C THR A 190 -11.00 -14.56 -20.90
N ASP A 191 -10.13 -14.25 -19.95
CA ASP A 191 -10.48 -13.58 -18.71
C ASP A 191 -10.20 -12.08 -18.88
N TRP A 192 -10.87 -11.23 -18.11
CA TRP A 192 -10.61 -9.79 -18.08
C TRP A 192 -10.18 -9.39 -16.68
N THR A 193 -9.09 -8.66 -16.57
CA THR A 193 -8.53 -8.27 -15.28
C THR A 193 -8.44 -6.75 -15.13
N ALA A 194 -8.75 -6.26 -13.94
CA ALA A 194 -8.54 -4.87 -13.57
C ALA A 194 -8.09 -4.79 -12.10
N CYS A 195 -7.24 -3.83 -11.78
CA CYS A 195 -6.97 -3.47 -10.39
C CYS A 195 -7.92 -2.33 -9.99
N LEU A 196 -8.67 -2.56 -8.91
CA LEU A 196 -9.63 -1.62 -8.34
C LEU A 196 -8.98 -0.94 -7.12
N PRO A 197 -9.13 0.38 -6.95
CA PRO A 197 -8.76 1.02 -5.70
C PRO A 197 -9.69 0.56 -4.56
N ARG A 198 -9.23 0.69 -3.34
CA ARG A 198 -10.03 0.51 -2.13
C ARG A 198 -11.26 1.42 -2.21
N GLN A 199 -12.45 0.86 -2.14
CA GLN A 199 -13.69 1.62 -2.22
C GLN A 199 -14.05 2.21 -0.85
N ARG A 200 -14.78 3.32 -0.87
CA ARG A 200 -15.31 4.02 0.32
C ARG A 200 -16.79 3.69 0.56
N ASP A 201 -17.48 3.25 -0.49
CA ASP A 201 -18.90 2.99 -0.51
C ASP A 201 -19.22 1.88 -1.54
N ASP A 202 -20.49 1.66 -1.80
CA ASP A 202 -21.01 0.66 -2.71
C ASP A 202 -21.34 1.20 -4.11
N SER A 203 -20.76 2.35 -4.50
CA SER A 203 -21.04 3.01 -5.78
C SER A 203 -20.41 2.35 -7.01
N LEU A 204 -19.54 1.33 -6.81
CA LEU A 204 -18.85 0.65 -7.91
C LEU A 204 -19.84 -0.02 -8.88
N LEU A 205 -19.72 0.31 -10.17
CA LEU A 205 -20.55 -0.23 -11.26
C LEU A 205 -19.69 -1.06 -12.21
N LEU A 206 -20.30 -2.13 -12.76
CA LEU A 206 -19.78 -2.89 -13.88
C LEU A 206 -20.73 -2.77 -15.06
N HIS A 207 -20.25 -2.20 -16.15
CA HIS A 207 -20.96 -2.09 -17.42
C HIS A 207 -20.48 -3.18 -18.39
N ILE A 208 -21.42 -3.87 -19.00
CA ILE A 208 -21.17 -4.78 -20.13
C ILE A 208 -21.64 -4.08 -21.39
N CYS A 209 -20.73 -3.84 -22.31
CA CYS A 209 -20.99 -3.15 -23.58
C CYS A 209 -20.74 -4.10 -24.75
N ASP A 210 -21.38 -3.84 -25.89
CA ASP A 210 -21.02 -4.46 -27.15
C ASP A 210 -19.68 -3.88 -27.63
N LEU A 211 -18.71 -4.74 -27.95
CA LEU A 211 -17.39 -4.29 -28.42
C LEU A 211 -17.47 -3.53 -29.73
N ASN A 212 -18.43 -3.88 -30.59
CA ASN A 212 -18.62 -3.27 -31.92
C ASN A 212 -19.42 -1.95 -31.86
N ALA A 213 -20.04 -1.66 -30.72
CA ALA A 213 -20.76 -0.41 -30.52
C ALA A 213 -19.82 0.75 -30.17
N GLY A 214 -20.18 1.96 -30.59
CA GLY A 214 -19.45 3.17 -30.21
C GLY A 214 -19.42 3.40 -28.70
N GLU A 215 -18.49 4.23 -28.22
CA GLU A 215 -18.32 4.50 -26.79
C GLU A 215 -19.53 5.19 -26.14
N GLU A 216 -20.26 5.99 -26.94
CA GLU A 216 -21.47 6.69 -26.50
C GLU A 216 -22.73 5.79 -26.46
N THR A 217 -22.62 4.54 -26.96
CA THR A 217 -23.74 3.60 -26.93
C THR A 217 -23.99 3.15 -25.49
N PRO A 218 -25.23 3.18 -25.01
CA PRO A 218 -25.55 2.69 -23.66
C PRO A 218 -25.08 1.25 -23.47
N PRO A 219 -24.65 0.89 -22.25
CA PRO A 219 -24.25 -0.48 -21.96
C PRO A 219 -25.43 -1.45 -22.14
N LEU A 220 -25.14 -2.65 -22.61
CA LEU A 220 -26.11 -3.74 -22.70
C LEU A 220 -26.66 -4.10 -21.31
N ARG A 221 -25.80 -4.04 -20.30
CA ARG A 221 -26.13 -4.29 -18.90
C ARG A 221 -25.25 -3.51 -17.96
N THR A 222 -25.83 -3.06 -16.85
CA THR A 222 -25.11 -2.47 -15.72
C THR A 222 -25.40 -3.25 -14.45
N PHE A 223 -24.35 -3.65 -13.73
CA PHE A 223 -24.44 -4.27 -12.42
C PHE A 223 -23.97 -3.27 -11.36
N ALA A 224 -24.74 -3.17 -10.27
CA ALA A 224 -24.31 -2.46 -9.05
C ALA A 224 -23.29 -3.33 -8.30
N LEU A 225 -22.08 -3.44 -8.87
CA LEU A 225 -21.05 -4.37 -8.39
C LEU A 225 -20.66 -4.09 -6.94
N GLY A 226 -20.58 -2.81 -6.54
CA GLY A 226 -20.30 -2.41 -5.16
C GLY A 226 -21.30 -2.96 -4.17
N GLN A 227 -22.60 -2.90 -4.50
CA GLN A 227 -23.66 -3.50 -3.65
C GLN A 227 -23.54 -5.01 -3.56
N ILE A 228 -23.19 -5.67 -4.67
CA ILE A 228 -22.98 -7.12 -4.71
C ILE A 228 -21.80 -7.50 -3.82
N ILE A 229 -20.68 -6.79 -3.92
CA ILE A 229 -19.48 -6.99 -3.12
C ILE A 229 -19.77 -6.75 -1.64
N ALA A 230 -20.46 -5.65 -1.30
CA ALA A 230 -20.86 -5.34 0.08
C ALA A 230 -21.80 -6.40 0.65
N ALA A 231 -22.80 -6.83 -0.11
CA ALA A 231 -23.73 -7.90 0.29
C ALA A 231 -23.03 -9.26 0.47
N ALA A 232 -21.90 -9.49 -0.19
CA ALA A 232 -21.07 -10.68 -0.02
C ALA A 232 -20.21 -10.61 1.25
N GLY A 233 -20.13 -9.46 1.93
CA GLY A 233 -19.34 -9.27 3.14
C GLY A 233 -17.87 -9.00 2.88
N TYR A 234 -17.50 -8.53 1.69
CA TYR A 234 -16.12 -8.14 1.39
C TYR A 234 -15.73 -6.89 2.19
N ASP A 235 -14.55 -6.93 2.80
CA ASP A 235 -14.07 -5.85 3.67
C ASP A 235 -13.06 -4.95 2.94
N TRP A 236 -13.53 -3.80 2.44
CA TRP A 236 -12.67 -2.78 1.86
C TRP A 236 -11.75 -2.09 2.87
N THR A 237 -11.94 -2.31 4.19
CA THR A 237 -11.10 -1.73 5.25
C THR A 237 -9.98 -2.67 5.71
N ALA A 238 -9.99 -3.92 5.23
CA ALA A 238 -8.97 -4.91 5.54
C ALA A 238 -7.55 -4.38 5.29
N ALA A 239 -6.57 -4.81 6.08
CA ALA A 239 -5.19 -4.37 5.93
C ALA A 239 -4.65 -4.65 4.52
N ASP A 240 -4.86 -5.88 4.03
CA ASP A 240 -4.59 -6.29 2.65
C ASP A 240 -5.91 -6.63 1.97
N LEU A 241 -6.16 -6.06 0.80
CA LEU A 241 -7.35 -6.39 0.03
C LEU A 241 -7.20 -7.76 -0.64
N GLU A 242 -8.22 -8.59 -0.51
CA GLU A 242 -8.31 -9.87 -1.23
C GLU A 242 -8.61 -9.61 -2.71
N ASP A 243 -8.15 -10.52 -3.58
CA ASP A 243 -8.50 -10.47 -4.99
C ASP A 243 -9.90 -11.08 -5.20
N LEU A 244 -10.65 -10.55 -6.16
CA LEU A 244 -12.01 -10.95 -6.49
C LEU A 244 -12.06 -11.67 -7.83
N THR A 245 -12.88 -12.70 -7.90
CA THR A 245 -13.28 -13.35 -9.14
C THR A 245 -14.78 -13.18 -9.34
N LEU A 246 -15.16 -12.80 -10.55
CA LEU A 246 -16.53 -12.61 -10.98
C LEU A 246 -16.82 -13.52 -12.17
N ASP A 247 -17.52 -14.61 -11.95
CA ASP A 247 -17.96 -15.52 -13.00
C ASP A 247 -19.38 -15.12 -13.45
N LEU A 248 -19.51 -14.77 -14.71
CA LEU A 248 -20.78 -14.40 -15.34
C LEU A 248 -21.20 -15.51 -16.31
N ASP A 249 -22.28 -16.21 -15.99
CA ASP A 249 -22.89 -17.21 -16.89
C ASP A 249 -24.15 -16.63 -17.54
N PHE A 250 -24.03 -16.30 -18.82
CA PHE A 250 -25.16 -15.75 -19.59
C PHE A 250 -26.23 -16.78 -19.89
N ALA A 251 -25.87 -18.05 -20.07
CA ALA A 251 -26.85 -19.10 -20.32
C ALA A 251 -27.67 -19.44 -19.08
N ALA A 252 -27.03 -19.48 -17.93
CA ALA A 252 -27.68 -19.75 -16.64
C ALA A 252 -28.27 -18.50 -15.98
N SER A 253 -27.97 -17.31 -16.50
CA SER A 253 -28.34 -16.03 -15.87
C SER A 253 -27.83 -15.93 -14.42
N THR A 254 -26.60 -16.36 -14.19
CA THR A 254 -26.00 -16.39 -12.86
C THR A 254 -24.72 -15.59 -12.81
N LEU A 255 -24.49 -14.92 -11.67
CA LEU A 255 -23.30 -14.22 -11.30
C LEU A 255 -22.74 -14.87 -10.04
N ILE A 256 -21.50 -15.32 -10.09
CA ILE A 256 -20.80 -15.89 -8.94
C ILE A 256 -19.63 -14.94 -8.60
N LEU A 257 -19.70 -14.35 -7.42
CA LEU A 257 -18.63 -13.52 -6.88
C LEU A 257 -17.90 -14.31 -5.79
N GLY A 258 -16.57 -14.27 -5.80
CA GLY A 258 -15.78 -14.95 -4.78
C GLY A 258 -14.36 -14.40 -4.62
N THR A 259 -13.73 -14.83 -3.54
CA THR A 259 -12.31 -14.76 -3.28
C THR A 259 -11.78 -16.17 -3.12
N ASP A 260 -10.49 -16.32 -2.82
CA ASP A 260 -9.94 -17.65 -2.49
C ASP A 260 -10.56 -18.28 -1.23
N ARG A 261 -11.29 -17.50 -0.42
CA ARG A 261 -11.86 -17.93 0.88
C ARG A 261 -13.36 -18.18 0.85
N TRP A 262 -14.08 -17.52 -0.03
CA TRP A 262 -15.56 -17.63 -0.09
C TRP A 262 -16.09 -17.40 -1.51
N THR A 263 -17.31 -17.92 -1.76
CA THR A 263 -18.04 -17.66 -3.00
C THR A 263 -19.51 -17.36 -2.68
N ARG A 264 -20.13 -16.51 -3.51
CA ARG A 264 -21.56 -16.18 -3.43
C ARG A 264 -22.17 -16.19 -4.82
N THR A 265 -23.28 -16.92 -4.96
CA THR A 265 -24.03 -17.00 -6.22
C THR A 265 -25.25 -16.09 -6.16
N LEU A 266 -25.44 -15.30 -7.20
CA LEU A 266 -26.59 -14.42 -7.42
C LEU A 266 -27.24 -14.78 -8.77
N SER A 267 -28.55 -14.76 -8.82
CA SER A 267 -29.29 -14.91 -10.09
C SER A 267 -29.68 -13.52 -10.61
N PHE A 268 -29.62 -13.32 -11.92
CA PHE A 268 -30.09 -12.11 -12.57
C PHE A 268 -30.93 -12.42 -13.79
N GLU A 269 -31.90 -11.56 -14.10
CA GLU A 269 -32.66 -11.70 -15.33
C GLU A 269 -31.89 -11.10 -16.51
N ILE A 270 -31.74 -11.85 -17.58
CA ILE A 270 -31.28 -11.35 -18.87
C ILE A 270 -32.54 -10.90 -19.64
N ILE A 271 -32.72 -9.59 -19.73
CA ILE A 271 -33.68 -9.01 -20.69
C ILE A 271 -32.88 -8.82 -21.99
N LEU A 272 -33.12 -9.74 -22.95
CA LEU A 272 -32.52 -9.71 -24.29
C LEU A 272 -33.24 -8.68 -25.17
#